data_5b402835d4bacf9ff7b1e47bbcf8e8fe
#
_entry.id   5b402835d4bacf9ff7b1e47bbcf8e8fe
#
_cell.length_a   1.000
_cell.length_b   1.000
_cell.length_c   1.000
_cell.angle_alpha   90.00
_cell.angle_beta   90.00
_cell.angle_gamma   90.00
#
_symmetry.space_group_name_H-M   'P 1'
#
loop_
_entity.id
_entity.type
_entity.pdbx_description
1 polymer ?
#
loop_
_entity_poly.entity_id
_entity_poly.type
_entity_poly.pdbx_seq_one_letter_code
_entity_poly.pdbx_strand_id
1 'polypeptide(L)' 'MAPKEPIHLPLRWEFTPEQHPRTGIVSWKWTAYSHSGKVEMRSKDAFDTLTECMNDAKQHGYQTK' A
#
# COMPACT_ATOMS: atom_id res chain seq x y z
N MET A 1 8.17 21.72 26.75
CA MET A 1 8.34 21.24 26.13
C MET A 1 7.58 20.80 25.28
N ALA A 2 7.78 20.86 24.41
CA ALA A 2 7.03 20.54 23.49
C ALA A 2 6.82 19.20 23.40
N PRO A 3 6.01 18.78 23.10
CA PRO A 3 5.70 17.58 23.06
C PRO A 3 6.01 17.06 22.04
N LYS A 4 6.22 16.53 21.93
CA LYS A 4 6.40 16.02 21.15
C LYS A 4 5.62 15.23 20.54
N GLU A 5 5.18 15.40 19.76
CA GLU A 5 4.50 14.71 18.99
C GLU A 5 5.39 13.97 18.26
N PRO A 6 5.37 12.71 18.09
CA PRO A 6 6.26 11.96 17.28
C PRO A 6 6.08 12.44 15.89
N ILE A 7 7.14 12.53 15.18
CA ILE A 7 7.05 12.89 13.83
C ILE A 7 6.45 11.74 13.12
N HIS A 8 5.33 11.96 12.49
CA HIS A 8 4.71 10.92 11.73
C HIS A 8 5.23 11.02 10.34
N LEU A 9 6.21 10.22 10.04
CA LEU A 9 6.71 10.17 8.68
C LEU A 9 5.71 9.38 7.87
N PRO A 10 5.41 9.84 6.67
CA PRO A 10 4.46 9.11 5.85
C PRO A 10 4.99 7.75 5.49
N LEU A 11 4.12 6.80 5.40
CA LEU A 11 4.50 5.49 4.92
C LEU A 11 4.75 5.56 3.43
N ARG A 12 5.63 4.70 2.95
CA ARG A 12 5.87 4.60 1.53
C ARG A 12 4.99 3.48 1.00
N TRP A 13 4.19 3.79 0.02
CA TRP A 13 3.23 2.84 -0.53
C TRP A 13 3.67 2.37 -1.90
N GLU A 14 3.56 1.09 -2.14
CA GLU A 14 3.88 0.52 -3.42
C GLU A 14 2.72 -0.30 -3.91
N PHE A 15 2.44 -0.18 -5.20
CA PHE A 15 1.37 -0.94 -5.84
C PHE A 15 2.02 -1.83 -6.85
N THR A 16 1.88 -3.13 -6.66
CA THR A 16 2.62 -4.12 -7.43
C THR A 16 1.69 -4.99 -8.24
N PRO A 17 1.91 -5.09 -9.54
CA PRO A 17 1.11 -6.02 -10.35
C PRO A 17 1.69 -7.41 -10.26
N GLU A 18 0.81 -8.39 -10.27
CA GLU A 18 1.21 -9.78 -10.32
C GLU A 18 0.46 -10.45 -11.43
N GLN A 19 1.16 -11.13 -12.30
CA GLN A 19 0.52 -11.83 -13.38
C GLN A 19 0.40 -13.30 -13.03
N HIS A 20 -0.81 -13.84 -13.16
CA HIS A 20 -1.02 -15.24 -12.87
C HIS A 20 -0.38 -16.06 -14.00
N PRO A 21 0.44 -17.03 -13.67
CA PRO A 21 1.20 -17.74 -14.69
C PRO A 21 0.37 -18.56 -15.65
N ARG A 22 -0.79 -19.01 -15.24
CA ARG A 22 -1.62 -19.81 -16.11
C ARG A 22 -2.56 -19.01 -16.94
N THR A 23 -3.20 -18.02 -16.36
CA THR A 23 -4.25 -17.27 -17.03
C THR A 23 -3.77 -15.99 -17.65
N GLY A 24 -2.63 -15.49 -17.21
CA GLY A 24 -2.14 -14.21 -17.66
C GLY A 24 -2.87 -13.02 -17.05
N ILE A 25 -3.81 -13.29 -16.17
CA ILE A 25 -4.56 -12.21 -15.54
C ILE A 25 -3.67 -11.47 -14.58
N VAL A 26 -3.72 -10.15 -14.63
CA VAL A 26 -2.92 -9.31 -13.76
C VAL A 26 -3.80 -8.85 -12.61
N SER A 27 -3.28 -8.98 -11.39
CA SER A 27 -3.95 -8.42 -10.24
C SER A 27 -2.97 -7.54 -9.50
N TRP A 28 -3.50 -6.68 -8.63
CA TRP A 28 -2.71 -5.66 -7.96
C TRP A 28 -2.75 -5.85 -6.46
N LYS A 29 -1.61 -5.60 -5.85
CA LYS A 29 -1.50 -5.62 -4.39
C LYS A 29 -0.79 -4.36 -3.96
N TRP A 30 -1.03 -3.94 -2.73
CA TRP A 30 -0.32 -2.80 -2.20
C TRP A 30 0.43 -3.18 -0.94
N THR A 31 1.53 -2.48 -0.70
CA THR A 31 2.34 -2.67 0.50
C THR A 31 2.74 -1.30 1.01
N ALA A 32 2.69 -1.13 2.31
CA ALA A 32 3.11 0.12 2.94
C ALA A 32 4.35 -0.17 3.77
N TYR A 33 5.36 0.65 3.56
CA TYR A 33 6.63 0.50 4.25
C TYR A 33 6.85 1.66 5.18
N SER A 34 7.47 1.38 6.30
CA SER A 34 7.83 2.42 7.24
C SER A 34 9.01 3.20 6.70
N HIS A 35 9.32 4.29 7.38
CA HIS A 35 10.47 5.10 7.02
C HIS A 35 11.75 4.26 6.98
N SER A 36 11.86 3.27 7.83
CA SER A 36 13.05 2.45 7.88
C SER A 36 13.04 1.32 6.85
N GLY A 37 11.98 1.20 6.08
CA GLY A 37 11.91 0.18 5.03
C GLY A 37 11.25 -1.11 5.45
N LYS A 38 10.71 -1.17 6.65
CA LYS A 38 10.03 -2.36 7.08
C LYS A 38 8.62 -2.37 6.60
N VAL A 39 8.09 -3.54 6.30
CA VAL A 39 6.70 -3.67 5.89
C VAL A 39 5.81 -3.42 7.10
N GLU A 40 4.96 -2.41 7.00
CA GLU A 40 4.03 -2.11 8.06
C GLU A 40 2.67 -2.72 7.80
N MET A 41 2.24 -2.69 6.56
CA MET A 41 0.95 -3.24 6.18
C MET A 41 1.02 -3.71 4.75
N ARG A 42 0.15 -4.64 4.41
CA ARG A 42 0.01 -5.05 3.03
C ARG A 42 -1.43 -5.46 2.80
N SER A 43 -1.83 -5.45 1.55
CA SER A 43 -3.20 -5.81 1.22
C SER A 43 -3.44 -7.27 1.51
N LYS A 44 -4.65 -7.58 1.97
CA LYS A 44 -5.02 -8.93 2.20
C LYS A 44 -5.38 -9.61 0.92
N ASP A 45 -5.92 -8.86 -0.03
CA ASP A 45 -6.40 -9.40 -1.28
C ASP A 45 -5.68 -8.82 -2.44
N ALA A 46 -5.81 -9.46 -3.57
CA ALA A 46 -5.35 -8.90 -4.83
C ALA A 46 -6.57 -8.30 -5.52
N PHE A 47 -6.36 -7.24 -6.27
CA PHE A 47 -7.44 -6.51 -6.90
C PHE A 47 -7.30 -6.56 -8.41
N ASP A 48 -8.43 -6.57 -9.10
CA ASP A 48 -8.42 -6.68 -10.54
C ASP A 48 -7.88 -5.43 -11.22
N THR A 49 -8.04 -4.29 -10.59
CA THR A 49 -7.57 -3.05 -11.19
C THR A 49 -6.75 -2.26 -10.19
N LEU A 50 -5.90 -1.41 -10.71
CA LEU A 50 -5.12 -0.54 -9.86
C LEU A 50 -6.02 0.39 -9.07
N THR A 51 -7.10 0.86 -9.69
CA THR A 51 -8.02 1.75 -9.01
C THR A 51 -8.62 1.09 -7.76
N GLU A 52 -9.03 -0.15 -7.88
CA GLU A 52 -9.58 -0.85 -6.73
C GLU A 52 -8.54 -1.04 -5.66
N CYS A 53 -7.32 -1.35 -6.06
CA CYS A 53 -6.23 -1.53 -5.13
C CYS A 53 -5.95 -0.23 -4.38
N MET A 54 -5.92 0.89 -5.10
CA MET A 54 -5.69 2.18 -4.48
C MET A 54 -6.82 2.56 -3.53
N ASN A 55 -8.06 2.24 -3.91
CA ASN A 55 -9.19 2.54 -3.04
C ASN A 55 -9.10 1.76 -1.74
N ASP A 56 -8.68 0.51 -1.81
CA ASP A 56 -8.49 -0.27 -0.61
C ASP A 56 -7.37 0.32 0.25
N ALA A 57 -6.29 0.71 -0.38
CA ALA A 57 -5.17 1.30 0.34
C ALA A 57 -5.60 2.57 1.06
N LYS A 58 -6.46 3.37 0.44
CA LYS A 58 -6.95 4.59 1.06
C LYS A 58 -7.68 4.32 2.35
N GLN A 59 -8.36 3.20 2.43
CA GLN A 59 -9.06 2.84 3.65
C GLN A 59 -8.09 2.47 4.75
N HIS A 60 -6.84 2.26 4.42
CA HIS A 60 -5.81 1.92 5.36
C HIS A 60 -4.82 3.06 5.58
N GLY A 61 -5.12 4.23 5.05
CA GLY A 61 -4.31 5.39 5.31
C GLY A 61 -3.56 5.98 4.13
N TYR A 62 -3.66 5.35 2.97
CA TYR A 62 -3.00 5.88 1.79
C TYR A 62 -3.64 7.20 1.39
N GLN A 63 -2.83 8.19 1.15
CA GLN A 63 -3.33 9.49 0.75
C GLN A 63 -2.73 9.89 -0.56
N THR A 64 -3.59 10.34 -1.46
CA THR A 64 -3.09 10.88 -2.72
C THR A 64 -3.16 12.38 -2.64
N LYS A 65 -2.30 13.02 -3.38
CA LYS A 65 -2.32 14.44 -3.37
C LYS A 65 -2.97 14.97 -4.54
#